data_271458c17adcc4a835ebed29e82ff284
#
_entry.id   271458c17adcc4a835ebed29e82ff284
#
_cell.length_a   1.000
_cell.length_b   1.000
_cell.length_c   1.000
_cell.angle_alpha   90.00
_cell.angle_beta   90.00
_cell.angle_gamma   90.00
#
_symmetry.space_group_name_H-M   'P 1'
#
loop_
_entity.id
_entity.type
_entity.pdbx_description
1 polymer ?
#
loop_
_entity_poly.entity_id
_entity_poly.type
_entity_poly.pdbx_seq_one_letter_code
_entity_poly.pdbx_strand_id
1 'polypeptide(L)'
;MLIAAVLGQKWAVPHPEVWNALILAFVLTAAVGDIRWRKIPRLLTTAAVAAGLIFHLVHGGLGWEFASALIATLIAFGVGLSFFQLGAIGGGDVKLITALGALLGLDRWILAMEVAVLAAALIGIVQAVRRGMLGQMLRNIGSLLKWLVGRGGVAAHPTINVRNTAMLRAPFGVAAALGTLFAVFKP
;
A
#
# COMPACT_ATOMS: atom_id res chain seq x y z
N MET A 1 11.28 -30.27 2.79
CA MET A 1 11.18 -30.59 1.35
C MET A 1 9.86 -30.14 0.74
N LEU A 2 8.69 -30.35 1.38
CA LEU A 2 7.37 -29.90 0.88
C LEU A 2 7.24 -28.37 0.75
N ILE A 3 7.76 -27.58 1.70
CA ILE A 3 7.71 -26.11 1.69
C ILE A 3 8.51 -25.53 0.53
N ALA A 4 9.67 -26.07 0.22
CA ALA A 4 10.49 -25.62 -0.90
C ALA A 4 9.86 -25.96 -2.28
N ALA A 5 9.13 -27.06 -2.38
CA ALA A 5 8.39 -27.43 -3.58
C ALA A 5 7.17 -26.50 -3.80
N VAL A 6 6.49 -26.08 -2.74
CA VAL A 6 5.36 -25.16 -2.79
C VAL A 6 5.83 -23.74 -3.11
N LEU A 7 6.97 -23.29 -2.60
CA LEU A 7 7.53 -21.97 -2.86
C LEU A 7 8.24 -21.87 -4.23
N GLY A 8 8.59 -23.01 -4.84
CA GLY A 8 9.28 -23.06 -6.14
C GLY A 8 8.37 -23.16 -7.37
N GLN A 9 7.08 -23.40 -7.19
CA GLN A 9 6.15 -23.47 -8.30
C GLN A 9 5.84 -22.08 -8.85
N LYS A 10 6.55 -21.68 -9.90
CA LYS A 10 6.17 -20.52 -10.74
C LYS A 10 4.89 -20.88 -11.49
N TRP A 11 3.75 -20.51 -10.95
CA TRP A 11 2.46 -20.72 -11.58
C TRP A 11 2.38 -19.88 -12.84
N ALA A 12 2.21 -20.53 -13.99
CA ALA A 12 2.01 -19.87 -15.26
C ALA A 12 0.60 -19.27 -15.29
N VAL A 13 0.49 -18.00 -14.92
CA VAL A 13 -0.73 -17.24 -15.11
C VAL A 13 -1.00 -17.15 -16.60
N PRO A 14 -2.17 -17.61 -17.10
CA PRO A 14 -2.52 -17.38 -18.49
C PRO A 14 -2.56 -15.88 -18.76
N HIS A 15 -1.80 -15.41 -19.75
CA HIS A 15 -1.70 -14.00 -20.11
C HIS A 15 -1.28 -13.07 -18.96
N PRO A 16 -0.09 -13.29 -18.35
CA PRO A 16 0.39 -12.45 -17.23
C PRO A 16 0.48 -10.97 -17.63
N GLU A 17 0.68 -10.68 -18.90
CA GLU A 17 0.76 -9.31 -19.42
C GLU A 17 -0.58 -8.57 -19.25
N VAL A 18 -1.71 -9.24 -19.54
CA VAL A 18 -3.04 -8.64 -19.42
C VAL A 18 -3.35 -8.36 -17.96
N TRP A 19 -3.04 -9.30 -17.07
CA TRP A 19 -3.25 -9.12 -15.64
C TRP A 19 -2.39 -7.98 -15.08
N ASN A 20 -1.12 -7.97 -15.44
CA ASN A 20 -0.20 -6.89 -15.06
C ASN A 20 -0.67 -5.53 -15.59
N ALA A 21 -1.16 -5.46 -16.83
CA ALA A 21 -1.71 -4.24 -17.40
C ALA A 21 -2.95 -3.75 -16.65
N LEU A 22 -3.84 -4.65 -16.20
CA LEU A 22 -5.00 -4.29 -15.37
C LEU A 22 -4.58 -3.76 -14.00
N ILE A 23 -3.60 -4.38 -13.34
CA ILE A 23 -3.04 -3.89 -12.08
C ILE A 23 -2.44 -2.49 -12.25
N LEU A 24 -1.67 -2.28 -13.31
CA LEU A 24 -1.07 -0.97 -13.59
C LEU A 24 -2.14 0.08 -13.91
N ALA A 25 -3.15 -0.24 -14.70
CA ALA A 25 -4.28 0.65 -14.97
C ALA A 25 -5.01 1.04 -13.68
N PHE A 26 -5.26 0.08 -12.79
CA PHE A 26 -5.88 0.32 -11.49
C PHE A 26 -5.04 1.29 -10.63
N VAL A 27 -3.75 1.00 -10.45
CA VAL A 27 -2.91 1.81 -9.55
C VAL A 27 -2.64 3.20 -10.13
N LEU A 28 -2.50 3.34 -11.46
CA LEU A 28 -2.38 4.64 -12.12
C LEU A 28 -3.65 5.47 -11.98
N THR A 29 -4.83 4.85 -12.13
CA THR A 29 -6.12 5.51 -11.92
C THR A 29 -6.24 5.98 -10.46
N ALA A 30 -5.84 5.14 -9.49
CA ALA A 30 -5.83 5.50 -8.09
C ALA A 30 -4.85 6.66 -7.80
N ALA A 31 -3.65 6.64 -8.40
CA ALA A 31 -2.64 7.71 -8.25
C ALA A 31 -3.14 9.04 -8.83
N VAL A 32 -3.74 9.03 -10.01
CA VAL A 32 -4.36 10.23 -10.61
C VAL A 32 -5.49 10.75 -9.73
N GLY A 33 -6.34 9.87 -9.20
CA GLY A 33 -7.40 10.22 -8.26
C GLY A 33 -6.86 10.86 -6.98
N ASP A 34 -5.78 10.32 -6.44
CA ASP A 34 -5.11 10.84 -5.25
C ASP A 34 -4.51 12.24 -5.49
N ILE A 35 -3.86 12.46 -6.63
CA ILE A 35 -3.30 13.77 -6.99
C ILE A 35 -4.39 14.81 -7.23
N ARG A 36 -5.43 14.46 -8.01
CA ARG A 36 -6.41 15.42 -8.53
C ARG A 36 -7.52 15.72 -7.52
N TRP A 37 -8.01 14.70 -6.82
CA TRP A 37 -9.16 14.82 -5.93
C TRP A 37 -8.86 14.46 -4.47
N ARG A 38 -7.66 13.93 -4.19
CA ARG A 38 -7.28 13.41 -2.86
C ARG A 38 -8.31 12.43 -2.30
N LYS A 39 -8.99 11.71 -3.19
CA LYS A 39 -10.00 10.71 -2.87
C LYS A 39 -9.86 9.53 -3.82
N ILE A 40 -9.80 8.33 -3.26
CA ILE A 40 -9.85 7.09 -4.03
C ILE A 40 -11.30 6.58 -3.97
N PRO A 41 -11.99 6.38 -5.11
CA PRO A 41 -13.37 5.89 -5.13
C PRO A 41 -13.49 4.54 -4.43
N ARG A 42 -14.49 4.41 -3.54
CA ARG A 42 -14.72 3.15 -2.81
C ARG A 42 -15.00 1.99 -3.75
N LEU A 43 -15.80 2.24 -4.78
CA LEU A 43 -16.18 1.22 -5.76
C LEU A 43 -14.96 0.67 -6.48
N LEU A 44 -14.00 1.53 -6.87
CA LEU A 44 -12.77 1.13 -7.55
C LEU A 44 -11.94 0.16 -6.69
N THR A 45 -11.73 0.48 -5.42
CA THR A 45 -10.94 -0.35 -4.51
C THR A 45 -11.65 -1.65 -4.13
N THR A 46 -12.97 -1.63 -3.92
CA THR A 46 -13.74 -2.83 -3.60
C THR A 46 -13.81 -3.78 -4.80
N ALA A 47 -14.03 -3.22 -6.00
CA ALA A 47 -14.01 -4.01 -7.23
C ALA A 47 -12.63 -4.63 -7.48
N ALA A 48 -11.54 -3.91 -7.19
CA ALA A 48 -10.19 -4.42 -7.33
C ALA A 48 -9.88 -5.56 -6.34
N VAL A 49 -10.35 -5.48 -5.09
CA VAL A 49 -10.23 -6.59 -4.13
C VAL A 49 -10.98 -7.82 -4.64
N ALA A 50 -12.23 -7.67 -5.05
CA ALA A 50 -13.03 -8.77 -5.58
C ALA A 50 -12.38 -9.38 -6.83
N ALA A 51 -11.98 -8.56 -7.79
CA ALA A 51 -11.33 -9.00 -9.02
C ALA A 51 -10.02 -9.76 -8.74
N GLY A 52 -9.18 -9.26 -7.82
CA GLY A 52 -7.94 -9.92 -7.44
C GLY A 52 -8.17 -11.30 -6.83
N LEU A 53 -9.05 -11.40 -5.84
CA LEU A 53 -9.34 -12.68 -5.19
C LEU A 53 -10.01 -13.67 -6.16
N ILE A 54 -10.95 -13.22 -7.00
CA ILE A 54 -11.59 -14.08 -8.01
C ILE A 54 -10.54 -14.54 -9.03
N PHE A 55 -9.65 -13.67 -9.49
CA PHE A 55 -8.59 -14.02 -10.42
C PHE A 55 -7.70 -15.14 -9.88
N HIS A 56 -7.20 -15.00 -8.66
CA HIS A 56 -6.35 -16.00 -8.02
C HIS A 56 -7.11 -17.30 -7.72
N LEU A 57 -8.41 -17.22 -7.40
CA LEU A 57 -9.26 -18.40 -7.20
C LEU A 57 -9.49 -19.18 -8.50
N VAL A 58 -9.79 -18.47 -9.59
CA VAL A 58 -10.09 -19.10 -10.89
C VAL A 58 -8.84 -19.74 -11.51
N HIS A 59 -7.68 -19.09 -11.38
CA HIS A 59 -6.45 -19.56 -12.00
C HIS A 59 -5.61 -20.50 -11.12
N GLY A 60 -5.62 -20.28 -9.80
CA GLY A 60 -4.86 -21.05 -8.82
C GLY A 60 -5.69 -22.04 -8.01
N GLY A 61 -7.02 -22.06 -8.20
CA GLY A 61 -7.93 -22.84 -7.36
C GLY A 61 -7.83 -22.41 -5.88
N LEU A 62 -8.15 -23.32 -4.96
CA LEU A 62 -7.93 -23.13 -3.51
C LEU A 62 -6.47 -23.41 -3.08
N GLY A 63 -5.52 -23.25 -4.00
CA GLY A 63 -4.10 -23.47 -3.75
C GLY A 63 -3.39 -22.25 -3.14
N TRP A 64 -2.05 -22.29 -3.19
CA TRP A 64 -1.18 -21.27 -2.60
C TRP A 64 -1.40 -19.89 -3.20
N GLU A 65 -1.71 -19.76 -4.46
CA GLU A 65 -1.97 -18.48 -5.14
C GLU A 65 -3.12 -17.71 -4.49
N PHE A 66 -4.27 -18.38 -4.33
CA PHE A 66 -5.43 -17.79 -3.66
C PHE A 66 -5.14 -17.51 -2.18
N ALA A 67 -4.49 -18.46 -1.47
CA ALA A 67 -4.11 -18.27 -0.08
C ALA A 67 -3.16 -17.07 0.09
N SER A 68 -2.17 -16.92 -0.80
CA SER A 68 -1.23 -15.80 -0.83
C SER A 68 -1.94 -14.45 -1.01
N ALA A 69 -2.85 -14.36 -1.97
CA ALA A 69 -3.64 -13.14 -2.20
C ALA A 69 -4.56 -12.80 -1.02
N LEU A 70 -5.19 -13.82 -0.42
CA LEU A 70 -6.04 -13.64 0.75
C LEU A 70 -5.23 -13.18 1.97
N ILE A 71 -4.09 -13.82 2.25
CA ILE A 71 -3.18 -13.45 3.34
C ILE A 71 -2.67 -12.03 3.13
N ALA A 72 -2.22 -11.68 1.92
CA ALA A 72 -1.77 -10.33 1.60
C ALA A 72 -2.89 -9.30 1.85
N THR A 73 -4.12 -9.60 1.43
CA THR A 73 -5.28 -8.74 1.64
C THR A 73 -5.55 -8.50 3.12
N LEU A 74 -5.54 -9.57 3.93
CA LEU A 74 -5.81 -9.50 5.36
C LEU A 74 -4.69 -8.75 6.11
N ILE A 75 -3.43 -9.03 5.80
CA ILE A 75 -2.27 -8.31 6.39
C ILE A 75 -2.32 -6.83 5.98
N ALA A 76 -2.54 -6.54 4.69
CA ALA A 76 -2.65 -5.19 4.17
C ALA A 76 -3.75 -4.39 4.86
N PHE A 77 -4.93 -5.00 5.04
CA PHE A 77 -6.04 -4.39 5.75
C PHE A 77 -5.73 -4.17 7.24
N GLY A 78 -5.23 -5.19 7.93
CA GLY A 78 -4.90 -5.11 9.36
C GLY A 78 -3.82 -4.07 9.66
N VAL A 79 -2.71 -4.10 8.92
CA VAL A 79 -1.62 -3.13 9.03
C VAL A 79 -2.11 -1.73 8.66
N GLY A 80 -2.83 -1.60 7.54
CA GLY A 80 -3.40 -0.33 7.10
C GLY A 80 -4.38 0.25 8.13
N LEU A 81 -5.25 -0.58 8.71
CA LEU A 81 -6.20 -0.16 9.74
C LEU A 81 -5.47 0.32 11.01
N SER A 82 -4.41 -0.35 11.42
CA SER A 82 -3.59 0.05 12.56
C SER A 82 -2.96 1.42 12.34
N PHE A 83 -2.35 1.66 11.18
CA PHE A 83 -1.80 2.97 10.82
C PHE A 83 -2.87 4.06 10.67
N PHE A 84 -4.06 3.70 10.22
CA PHE A 84 -5.20 4.61 10.17
C PHE A 84 -5.67 5.02 11.57
N GLN A 85 -5.74 4.09 12.51
CA GLN A 85 -6.10 4.37 13.91
C GLN A 85 -5.06 5.28 14.57
N LEU A 86 -3.77 5.07 14.28
CA LEU A 86 -2.67 5.95 14.71
C LEU A 86 -2.71 7.33 14.03
N GLY A 87 -3.56 7.53 13.02
CA GLY A 87 -3.63 8.77 12.26
C GLY A 87 -2.46 8.98 11.31
N ALA A 88 -1.69 7.92 11.01
CA ALA A 88 -0.52 8.01 10.13
C ALA A 88 -0.89 8.01 8.64
N ILE A 89 -1.97 7.30 8.25
CA ILE A 89 -2.44 7.23 6.86
C ILE A 89 -3.94 7.51 6.75
N GLY A 90 -4.38 7.85 5.54
CA GLY A 90 -5.79 8.09 5.23
C GLY A 90 -6.57 6.80 5.00
N GLY A 91 -7.90 6.83 5.18
CA GLY A 91 -8.76 5.66 4.88
C GLY A 91 -8.79 5.27 3.40
N GLY A 92 -8.39 6.19 2.50
CA GLY A 92 -8.18 5.89 1.08
C GLY A 92 -6.97 4.99 0.86
N ASP A 93 -5.87 5.29 1.58
CA ASP A 93 -4.62 4.54 1.49
C ASP A 93 -4.80 3.11 2.00
N VAL A 94 -5.54 2.93 3.13
CA VAL A 94 -5.88 1.59 3.65
C VAL A 94 -6.54 0.74 2.56
N LYS A 95 -7.53 1.30 1.86
CA LYS A 95 -8.23 0.58 0.78
C LYS A 95 -7.33 0.27 -0.39
N LEU A 96 -6.44 1.21 -0.75
CA LEU A 96 -5.50 1.03 -1.84
C LEU A 96 -4.51 -0.10 -1.55
N ILE A 97 -3.86 -0.09 -0.36
CA ILE A 97 -2.91 -1.15 0.01
C ILE A 97 -3.60 -2.52 0.15
N THR A 98 -4.84 -2.55 0.63
CA THR A 98 -5.65 -3.77 0.71
C THR A 98 -5.96 -4.31 -0.70
N ALA A 99 -6.38 -3.45 -1.63
CA ALA A 99 -6.65 -3.83 -3.00
C ALA A 99 -5.39 -4.35 -3.72
N LEU A 100 -4.23 -3.71 -3.49
CA LEU A 100 -2.96 -4.19 -4.02
C LEU A 100 -2.56 -5.54 -3.45
N GLY A 101 -2.87 -5.83 -2.18
CA GLY A 101 -2.68 -7.16 -1.60
C GLY A 101 -3.45 -8.25 -2.34
N ALA A 102 -4.72 -8.00 -2.65
CA ALA A 102 -5.58 -8.92 -3.40
C ALA A 102 -5.13 -9.12 -4.85
N LEU A 103 -4.64 -8.05 -5.50
CA LEU A 103 -4.23 -8.08 -6.90
C LEU A 103 -2.87 -8.74 -7.12
N LEU A 104 -1.91 -8.50 -6.22
CA LEU A 104 -0.50 -8.88 -6.38
C LEU A 104 -0.15 -10.22 -5.73
N GLY A 105 -0.91 -10.65 -4.73
CA GLY A 105 -0.48 -11.73 -3.84
C GLY A 105 0.66 -11.31 -2.91
N LEU A 106 1.07 -12.18 -1.99
CA LEU A 106 1.92 -11.84 -0.85
C LEU A 106 3.31 -11.34 -1.28
N ASP A 107 4.00 -12.09 -2.13
CA ASP A 107 5.40 -11.81 -2.49
C ASP A 107 5.55 -10.48 -3.24
N ARG A 108 4.73 -10.30 -4.29
CA ARG A 108 4.74 -9.06 -5.07
C ARG A 108 4.21 -7.87 -4.28
N TRP A 109 3.24 -8.11 -3.39
CA TRP A 109 2.70 -7.06 -2.52
C TRP A 109 3.74 -6.55 -1.53
N ILE A 110 4.50 -7.44 -0.86
CA ILE A 110 5.59 -7.05 0.05
C ILE A 110 6.58 -6.17 -0.70
N LEU A 111 7.07 -6.62 -1.85
CA LEU A 111 8.01 -5.86 -2.65
C LEU A 111 7.45 -4.50 -3.08
N ALA A 112 6.19 -4.46 -3.52
CA ALA A 112 5.53 -3.21 -3.89
C ALA A 112 5.44 -2.26 -2.71
N MET A 113 5.16 -2.75 -1.51
CA MET A 113 5.06 -1.93 -0.30
C MET A 113 6.42 -1.42 0.18
N GLU A 114 7.48 -2.23 0.10
CA GLU A 114 8.86 -1.78 0.41
C GLU A 114 9.24 -0.58 -0.46
N VAL A 115 9.08 -0.71 -1.77
CA VAL A 115 9.40 0.38 -2.71
C VAL A 115 8.46 1.57 -2.52
N ALA A 116 7.17 1.34 -2.27
CA ALA A 116 6.20 2.41 -2.03
C ALA A 116 6.53 3.22 -0.78
N VAL A 117 6.93 2.57 0.32
CA VAL A 117 7.33 3.25 1.56
C VAL A 117 8.59 4.10 1.34
N LEU A 118 9.59 3.56 0.64
CA LEU A 118 10.80 4.31 0.29
C LEU A 118 10.48 5.52 -0.61
N ALA A 119 9.64 5.32 -1.62
CA ALA A 119 9.20 6.40 -2.51
C ALA A 119 8.40 7.47 -1.75
N ALA A 120 7.48 7.07 -0.86
CA ALA A 120 6.72 8.00 -0.03
C ALA A 120 7.62 8.83 0.89
N ALA A 121 8.63 8.18 1.52
CA ALA A 121 9.61 8.87 2.36
C ALA A 121 10.42 9.89 1.55
N LEU A 122 10.90 9.51 0.36
CA LEU A 122 11.65 10.41 -0.53
C LEU A 122 10.78 11.60 -0.97
N ILE A 123 9.56 11.35 -1.41
CA ILE A 123 8.60 12.39 -1.80
C ILE A 123 8.35 13.34 -0.61
N GLY A 124 8.15 12.80 0.59
CA GLY A 124 7.97 13.59 1.81
C GLY A 124 9.15 14.48 2.15
N ILE A 125 10.38 13.94 2.06
CA ILE A 125 11.62 14.70 2.28
C ILE A 125 11.76 15.83 1.26
N VAL A 126 11.60 15.52 -0.03
CA VAL A 126 11.68 16.53 -1.10
C VAL A 126 10.66 17.64 -0.88
N GLN A 127 9.44 17.32 -0.50
CA GLN A 127 8.41 18.32 -0.21
C GLN A 127 8.78 19.16 1.03
N ALA A 128 9.31 18.55 2.09
CA ALA A 128 9.73 19.24 3.30
C ALA A 128 10.88 20.22 3.02
N VAL A 129 11.87 19.81 2.22
CA VAL A 129 12.97 20.66 1.79
C VAL A 129 12.47 21.84 0.94
N ARG A 130 11.64 21.57 -0.08
CA ARG A 130 11.08 22.62 -0.96
C ARG A 130 10.23 23.66 -0.22
N ARG A 131 9.61 23.27 0.89
CA ARG A 131 8.78 24.17 1.70
C ARG A 131 9.52 24.78 2.90
N GLY A 132 10.81 24.49 3.07
CA GLY A 132 11.61 24.96 4.23
C GLY A 132 11.16 24.36 5.56
N MET A 133 10.45 23.23 5.54
CA MET A 133 9.82 22.61 6.72
C MET A 133 10.59 21.40 7.25
N LEU A 134 11.83 21.18 6.79
CA LEU A 134 12.64 20.01 7.18
C LEU A 134 12.85 19.92 8.70
N GLY A 135 13.15 21.05 9.35
CA GLY A 135 13.31 21.10 10.80
C GLY A 135 12.03 20.76 11.58
N GLN A 136 10.87 21.15 11.04
CA GLN A 136 9.57 20.77 11.62
C GLN A 136 9.27 19.29 11.41
N MET A 137 9.59 18.76 10.24
CA MET A 137 9.45 17.32 9.93
C MET A 137 10.28 16.48 10.91
N LEU A 138 11.55 16.83 11.14
CA LEU A 138 12.42 16.11 12.07
C LEU A 138 11.92 16.19 13.52
N ARG A 139 11.48 17.37 13.97
CA ARG A 139 10.84 17.51 15.29
C ARG A 139 9.59 16.67 15.44
N ASN A 140 8.75 16.62 14.41
CA ASN A 140 7.54 15.82 14.40
C ASN A 140 7.82 14.31 14.47
N ILE A 141 8.83 13.83 13.74
CA ILE A 141 9.29 12.43 13.81
C ILE A 141 9.79 12.13 15.23
N GLY A 142 10.62 12.99 15.81
CA GLY A 142 11.11 12.84 17.17
C GLY A 142 9.98 12.82 18.22
N SER A 143 8.97 13.68 18.07
CA SER A 143 7.78 13.69 18.92
C SER A 143 6.96 12.41 18.80
N LEU A 144 6.76 11.93 17.56
CA LEU A 144 6.00 10.71 17.29
C LEU A 144 6.71 9.48 17.88
N LEU A 145 8.03 9.39 17.73
CA LEU A 145 8.82 8.31 18.32
C LEU A 145 8.75 8.33 19.86
N LYS A 146 8.91 9.50 20.47
CA LYS A 146 8.76 9.66 21.92
C LYS A 146 7.37 9.25 22.41
N TRP A 147 6.33 9.64 21.69
CA TRP A 147 4.95 9.28 22.02
C TRP A 147 4.70 7.78 21.87
N LEU A 148 5.24 7.14 20.83
CA LEU A 148 5.09 5.70 20.59
C LEU A 148 5.78 4.87 21.67
N VAL A 149 6.97 5.29 22.13
CA VAL A 149 7.74 4.62 23.21
C VAL A 149 7.16 4.95 24.58
N GLY A 150 6.60 6.15 24.76
CA GLY A 150 6.11 6.69 26.03
C GLY A 150 4.68 6.30 26.40
N ARG A 151 4.16 5.15 25.98
CA ARG A 151 2.79 4.66 26.29
C ARG A 151 1.63 5.44 25.66
N GLY A 152 1.83 6.05 24.50
CA GLY A 152 0.77 6.76 23.76
C GLY A 152 -0.39 5.87 23.27
N GLY A 153 -0.29 4.56 23.44
CA GLY A 153 -1.33 3.60 23.08
C GLY A 153 -1.61 3.54 21.56
N VAL A 154 -2.72 2.92 21.20
CA VAL A 154 -3.18 2.75 19.80
C VAL A 154 -3.97 3.98 19.30
N ALA A 155 -4.07 5.05 20.11
CA ALA A 155 -4.77 6.27 19.74
C ALA A 155 -3.91 7.18 18.84
N ALA A 156 -4.56 7.95 17.96
CA ALA A 156 -3.86 8.92 17.11
C ALA A 156 -3.14 9.98 17.93
N HIS A 157 -1.93 10.37 17.50
CA HIS A 157 -1.21 11.47 18.15
C HIS A 157 -2.05 12.75 18.12
N PRO A 158 -2.16 13.51 19.22
CA PRO A 158 -3.09 14.65 19.32
C PRO A 158 -2.92 15.71 18.24
N THR A 159 -1.68 15.99 17.84
CA THR A 159 -1.36 17.05 16.86
C THR A 159 -0.74 16.54 15.56
N ILE A 160 -0.06 15.38 15.59
CA ILE A 160 0.64 14.79 14.44
C ILE A 160 -0.22 13.67 13.88
N ASN A 161 -1.15 14.00 12.99
CA ASN A 161 -1.98 13.03 12.28
C ASN A 161 -2.44 13.58 10.92
N VAL A 162 -2.84 12.69 10.02
CA VAL A 162 -3.31 13.05 8.66
C VAL A 162 -4.58 13.90 8.64
N ARG A 163 -5.28 14.05 9.75
CA ARG A 163 -6.45 14.92 9.86
C ARG A 163 -6.06 16.38 10.03
N ASN A 164 -4.83 16.64 10.46
CA ASN A 164 -4.30 17.99 10.59
C ASN A 164 -3.95 18.56 9.21
N THR A 165 -4.70 19.57 8.77
CA THR A 165 -4.55 20.19 7.45
C THR A 165 -3.26 21.00 7.29
N ALA A 166 -2.60 21.37 8.40
CA ALA A 166 -1.32 22.09 8.40
C ALA A 166 -0.12 21.18 8.13
N MET A 167 -0.31 19.85 8.12
CA MET A 167 0.78 18.90 7.87
C MET A 167 0.99 18.63 6.38
N LEU A 168 2.25 18.42 6.02
CA LEU A 168 2.63 17.96 4.70
C LEU A 168 2.04 16.57 4.44
N ARG A 169 1.30 16.43 3.36
CA ARG A 169 0.75 15.15 2.90
C ARG A 169 1.43 14.76 1.61
N ALA A 170 2.21 13.70 1.64
CA ALA A 170 2.71 13.07 0.42
C ALA A 170 1.56 12.31 -0.27
N PRO A 171 1.44 12.37 -1.60
CA PRO A 171 0.46 11.58 -2.34
C PRO A 171 0.88 10.11 -2.31
N PHE A 172 0.31 9.33 -1.39
CA PHE A 172 0.64 7.92 -1.23
C PHE A 172 0.28 7.08 -2.47
N GLY A 173 -0.77 7.48 -3.20
CA GLY A 173 -1.15 6.82 -4.44
C GLY A 173 -0.03 6.80 -5.48
N VAL A 174 0.77 7.87 -5.57
CA VAL A 174 1.95 7.92 -6.45
C VAL A 174 3.04 6.95 -5.99
N ALA A 175 3.31 6.92 -4.70
CA ALA A 175 4.30 6.01 -4.13
C ALA A 175 3.89 4.54 -4.34
N ALA A 176 2.61 4.22 -4.13
CA ALA A 176 2.05 2.90 -4.39
C ALA A 176 2.15 2.52 -5.87
N ALA A 177 1.94 3.48 -6.79
CA ALA A 177 2.11 3.24 -8.23
C ALA A 177 3.55 2.89 -8.59
N LEU A 178 4.53 3.62 -8.05
CA LEU A 178 5.95 3.32 -8.25
C LEU A 178 6.33 1.94 -7.71
N GLY A 179 5.86 1.60 -6.50
CA GLY A 179 6.11 0.28 -5.91
C GLY A 179 5.48 -0.85 -6.71
N THR A 180 4.24 -0.67 -7.15
CA THR A 180 3.55 -1.67 -7.98
C THR A 180 4.23 -1.84 -9.34
N LEU A 181 4.64 -0.74 -9.98
CA LEU A 181 5.38 -0.77 -11.23
C LEU A 181 6.65 -1.62 -11.08
N PHE A 182 7.42 -1.35 -10.02
CA PHE A 182 8.63 -2.11 -9.75
C PHE A 182 8.36 -3.60 -9.51
N ALA A 183 7.34 -3.94 -8.72
CA ALA A 183 6.99 -5.32 -8.40
C ALA A 183 6.45 -6.11 -9.61
N VAL A 184 5.79 -5.43 -10.55
CA VAL A 184 5.25 -6.05 -11.77
C VAL A 184 6.35 -6.34 -12.79
N PHE A 185 7.36 -5.46 -12.90
CA PHE A 185 8.46 -5.61 -13.86
C PHE A 185 9.71 -6.29 -13.30
N LYS A 186 9.76 -6.58 -11.99
CA LYS A 186 10.85 -7.39 -11.44
C LYS A 186 10.73 -8.81 -11.97
N PRO A 187 11.76 -9.37 -12.63
CA PRO A 187 11.78 -10.75 -13.13
C PRO A 187 11.75 -11.78 -12.00
#